data_fed958d6fcd2d9a0a010405b4bf2170c
#
_entry.id   fed958d6fcd2d9a0a010405b4bf2170c
#
_cell.length_a   1.000
_cell.length_b   1.000
_cell.length_c   1.000
_cell.angle_alpha   90.00
_cell.angle_beta   90.00
_cell.angle_gamma   90.00
#
_symmetry.space_group_name_H-M   'P 1'
#
loop_
_entity.id
_entity.type
_entity.pdbx_description
1 polymer ?
#
loop_
_entity_poly.entity_id
_entity_poly.type
_entity_poly.pdbx_seq_one_letter_code
_entity_poly.pdbx_strand_id
1 'polypeptide(L)'
;MDEVSAYGKANLIAEKMYQWKYHLAGVYEQALGVREGGVLSTMLLGEKNLLDAEVKQLYRTAGISHILAISGLHIAVIGMTLYRLLRKGSFGFWGSGIFAAVFMILYGMMTGMGYSSFRAVSMFCILLLGQAVGRSYDSLNAMGFTALLILWKQPFALYDAGFQLSLIHISEPTRR
;
A
#
# COMPACT_ATOMS: atom_id res chain seq x y z
N MET A 1 -16.54 9.68 16.28
CA MET A 1 -15.66 9.60 17.45
C MET A 1 -15.71 8.24 18.16
N ASP A 2 -16.56 7.33 17.73
CA ASP A 2 -16.92 6.12 18.50
C ASP A 2 -16.33 4.79 17.98
N GLU A 3 -15.57 4.80 16.87
CA GLU A 3 -14.89 3.58 16.37
C GLU A 3 -13.54 3.32 17.03
N VAL A 4 -12.92 4.29 17.68
CA VAL A 4 -11.62 4.15 18.35
C VAL A 4 -11.73 3.43 19.69
N SER A 5 -12.93 3.41 20.27
CA SER A 5 -13.20 2.82 21.61
C SER A 5 -13.33 1.29 21.63
N ALA A 6 -13.56 0.65 20.48
CA ALA A 6 -13.85 -0.78 20.39
C ALA A 6 -12.59 -1.67 20.29
N TYR A 7 -11.43 -1.11 20.00
CA TYR A 7 -10.17 -1.87 19.91
C TYR A 7 -9.35 -1.72 21.18
N GLY A 8 -9.77 -2.42 22.23
CA GLY A 8 -9.05 -2.47 23.50
C GLY A 8 -7.58 -2.87 23.34
N LYS A 9 -6.72 -2.15 24.01
CA LYS A 9 -5.30 -2.41 24.41
C LYS A 9 -4.31 -3.06 23.41
N ALA A 10 -4.70 -3.46 22.23
CA ALA A 10 -3.83 -4.22 21.32
C ALA A 10 -3.09 -3.36 20.26
N ASN A 11 -3.32 -2.05 20.16
CA ASN A 11 -2.82 -1.30 19.01
C ASN A 11 -2.32 0.12 19.26
N LEU A 12 -1.45 0.31 20.24
CA LEU A 12 -0.71 1.59 20.36
C LEU A 12 0.03 1.96 19.06
N ILE A 13 0.50 0.96 18.32
CA ILE A 13 1.15 1.16 17.01
C ILE A 13 0.13 1.62 15.99
N ALA A 14 -1.02 0.94 15.90
CA ALA A 14 -2.07 1.33 14.96
C ALA A 14 -2.63 2.72 15.27
N GLU A 15 -2.86 3.03 16.54
CA GLU A 15 -3.31 4.35 16.97
C GLU A 15 -2.32 5.45 16.59
N LYS A 16 -1.02 5.24 16.85
CA LYS A 16 0.01 6.17 16.39
C LYS A 16 0.06 6.30 14.87
N MET A 17 -0.12 5.19 14.12
CA MET A 17 -0.18 5.25 12.67
C MET A 17 -1.37 6.06 12.17
N TYR A 18 -2.54 5.93 12.82
CA TYR A 18 -3.71 6.76 12.52
C TYR A 18 -3.46 8.24 12.83
N GLN A 19 -2.85 8.56 13.96
CA GLN A 19 -2.49 9.94 14.31
C GLN A 19 -1.54 10.55 13.28
N TRP A 20 -0.51 9.82 12.87
CA TRP A 20 0.42 10.24 11.83
C TRP A 20 -0.28 10.43 10.47
N LYS A 21 -1.20 9.54 10.11
CA LYS A 21 -2.00 9.64 8.90
C LYS A 21 -2.80 10.93 8.85
N TYR A 22 -3.53 11.26 9.92
CA TYR A 22 -4.31 12.50 9.99
C TYR A 22 -3.44 13.74 10.05
N HIS A 23 -2.30 13.68 10.72
CA HIS A 23 -1.34 14.78 10.73
C HIS A 23 -0.80 15.08 9.31
N LEU A 24 -0.39 14.05 8.59
CA LEU A 24 0.07 14.19 7.20
C LEU A 24 -1.03 14.69 6.27
N ALA A 25 -2.25 14.21 6.43
CA ALA A 25 -3.40 14.69 5.68
C ALA A 25 -3.63 16.19 5.91
N GLY A 26 -3.55 16.65 7.17
CA GLY A 26 -3.63 18.09 7.50
C GLY A 26 -2.50 18.91 6.88
N VAL A 27 -1.29 18.39 6.82
CA VAL A 27 -0.16 19.06 6.14
C VAL A 27 -0.43 19.18 4.64
N TYR A 28 -0.95 18.14 3.99
CA TYR A 28 -1.30 18.20 2.57
C TYR A 28 -2.42 19.22 2.29
N GLU A 29 -3.42 19.28 3.15
CA GLU A 29 -4.52 20.24 3.05
C GLU A 29 -4.05 21.68 3.21
N GLN A 30 -3.14 21.93 4.15
CA GLN A 30 -2.54 23.26 4.36
C GLN A 30 -1.61 23.67 3.22
N ALA A 31 -0.87 22.75 2.62
CA ALA A 31 0.10 23.04 1.57
C ALA A 31 -0.53 23.22 0.19
N LEU A 32 -1.58 22.47 -0.13
CA LEU A 32 -2.16 22.36 -1.47
C LEU A 32 -3.62 22.87 -1.54
N GLY A 33 -4.25 23.11 -0.39
CA GLY A 33 -5.68 23.42 -0.31
C GLY A 33 -6.53 22.15 -0.07
N VAL A 34 -7.79 22.36 0.29
CA VAL A 34 -8.72 21.28 0.71
C VAL A 34 -8.94 20.27 -0.43
N ARG A 35 -9.09 20.73 -1.65
CA ARG A 35 -9.44 19.89 -2.81
C ARG A 35 -8.27 19.01 -3.24
N GLU A 36 -7.13 19.62 -3.53
CA GLU A 36 -5.91 18.94 -3.98
C GLU A 36 -5.28 18.11 -2.85
N GLY A 37 -5.27 18.64 -1.63
CA GLY A 37 -4.81 17.94 -0.43
C GLY A 37 -5.67 16.71 -0.13
N GLY A 38 -6.99 16.77 -0.31
CA GLY A 38 -7.90 15.63 -0.19
C GLY A 38 -7.63 14.54 -1.22
N VAL A 39 -7.38 14.91 -2.48
CA VAL A 39 -6.99 13.96 -3.53
C VAL A 39 -5.66 13.28 -3.18
N LEU A 40 -4.64 14.06 -2.81
CA LEU A 40 -3.33 13.51 -2.46
C LEU A 40 -3.40 12.59 -1.22
N SER A 41 -4.15 12.98 -0.21
CA SER A 41 -4.39 12.16 0.99
C SER A 41 -5.09 10.85 0.65
N THR A 42 -6.05 10.87 -0.27
CA THR A 42 -6.71 9.65 -0.75
C THR A 42 -5.73 8.73 -1.50
N MET A 43 -4.89 9.28 -2.36
CA MET A 43 -3.95 8.52 -3.18
C MET A 43 -2.76 7.96 -2.38
N LEU A 44 -2.23 8.71 -1.41
CA LEU A 44 -1.05 8.31 -0.65
C LEU A 44 -1.38 7.68 0.70
N LEU A 45 -2.39 8.19 1.40
CA LEU A 45 -2.74 7.73 2.75
C LEU A 45 -3.98 6.82 2.78
N GLY A 46 -4.70 6.69 1.66
CA GLY A 46 -5.93 5.89 1.58
C GLY A 46 -7.13 6.50 2.28
N GLU A 47 -7.09 7.81 2.60
CA GLU A 47 -8.15 8.48 3.33
C GLU A 47 -9.23 9.00 2.37
N LYS A 48 -10.24 8.17 2.15
CA LYS A 48 -11.34 8.48 1.21
C LYS A 48 -12.35 9.47 1.77
N ASN A 49 -12.34 9.69 3.09
CA ASN A 49 -13.30 10.56 3.76
C ASN A 49 -12.99 12.05 3.57
N LEU A 50 -11.72 12.37 3.28
CA LEU A 50 -11.26 13.73 3.02
C LEU A 50 -11.49 14.18 1.57
N LEU A 51 -11.96 13.27 0.71
CA LEU A 51 -12.23 13.58 -0.67
C LEU A 51 -13.59 14.26 -0.80
N ASP A 52 -13.61 15.43 -1.43
CA ASP A 52 -14.82 16.16 -1.76
C ASP A 52 -15.77 15.28 -2.60
N ALA A 53 -17.07 15.33 -2.27
CA ALA A 53 -18.10 14.54 -2.93
C ALA A 53 -18.17 14.83 -4.43
N GLU A 54 -17.96 16.08 -4.83
CA GLU A 54 -17.94 16.54 -6.22
C GLU A 54 -16.77 15.91 -6.99
N VAL A 55 -15.57 15.93 -6.40
CA VAL A 55 -14.38 15.30 -6.97
C VAL A 55 -14.57 13.80 -7.08
N LYS A 56 -15.12 13.15 -6.07
CA LYS A 56 -15.41 11.72 -6.07
C LYS A 56 -16.38 11.34 -7.20
N GLN A 57 -17.41 12.17 -7.43
CA GLN A 57 -18.36 11.94 -8.52
C GLN A 57 -17.71 12.16 -9.89
N LEU A 58 -16.86 13.18 -10.04
CA LEU A 58 -16.11 13.44 -11.26
C LEU A 58 -15.23 12.24 -11.65
N TYR A 59 -14.47 11.69 -10.72
CA TYR A 59 -13.63 10.52 -10.95
C TYR A 59 -14.45 9.25 -11.27
N ARG A 60 -15.64 9.12 -10.68
CA ARG A 60 -16.58 8.03 -11.02
C ARG A 60 -17.12 8.15 -12.43
N THR A 61 -17.56 9.34 -12.81
CA THR A 61 -18.13 9.61 -14.15
C THR A 61 -17.07 9.46 -15.23
N ALA A 62 -15.83 9.86 -14.94
CA ALA A 62 -14.69 9.66 -15.84
C ALA A 62 -14.18 8.21 -15.91
N GLY A 63 -14.74 7.27 -15.11
CA GLY A 63 -14.32 5.87 -15.10
C GLY A 63 -12.95 5.61 -14.48
N ILE A 64 -12.33 6.62 -13.86
CA ILE A 64 -10.96 6.56 -13.29
C ILE A 64 -10.93 6.50 -11.76
N SER A 65 -12.03 6.10 -11.13
CA SER A 65 -12.12 5.99 -9.67
C SER A 65 -11.08 5.02 -9.05
N HIS A 66 -10.55 4.10 -9.85
CA HIS A 66 -9.48 3.19 -9.42
C HIS A 66 -8.14 3.91 -9.15
N ILE A 67 -7.91 5.10 -9.75
CA ILE A 67 -6.72 5.91 -9.50
C ILE A 67 -6.73 6.52 -8.09
N LEU A 68 -7.93 6.78 -7.54
CA LEU A 68 -8.09 7.26 -6.16
C LEU A 68 -7.84 6.17 -5.11
N ALA A 69 -7.84 4.91 -5.51
CA ALA A 69 -7.44 3.84 -4.61
C ALA A 69 -5.90 3.77 -4.54
N ILE A 70 -5.36 3.52 -3.35
CA ILE A 70 -3.93 3.23 -3.22
C ILE A 70 -3.62 2.03 -4.10
N SER A 71 -2.84 2.27 -5.15
CA SER A 71 -2.43 1.20 -6.04
C SER A 71 -1.19 0.50 -5.50
N GLY A 72 -1.12 -0.81 -5.74
CA GLY A 72 0.10 -1.57 -5.43
C GLY A 72 1.36 -0.99 -6.08
N LEU A 73 1.20 -0.25 -7.19
CA LEU A 73 2.30 0.44 -7.88
C LEU A 73 2.89 1.56 -7.01
N HIS A 74 2.07 2.41 -6.40
CA HIS A 74 2.54 3.49 -5.51
C HIS A 74 3.34 2.89 -4.34
N ILE A 75 2.83 1.83 -3.75
CA ILE A 75 3.50 1.11 -2.66
C ILE A 75 4.84 0.53 -3.13
N ALA A 76 4.87 -0.13 -4.28
CA ALA A 76 6.08 -0.71 -4.83
C ALA A 76 7.15 0.35 -5.17
N VAL A 77 6.74 1.48 -5.76
CA VAL A 77 7.65 2.60 -6.08
C VAL A 77 8.24 3.20 -4.82
N ILE A 78 7.42 3.49 -3.80
CA ILE A 78 7.89 4.04 -2.51
C ILE A 78 8.88 3.08 -1.86
N GLY A 79 8.52 1.79 -1.74
CA GLY A 79 9.37 0.78 -1.12
C GLY A 79 10.70 0.58 -1.84
N MET A 80 10.66 0.48 -3.17
CA MET A 80 11.87 0.29 -3.97
C MET A 80 12.78 1.53 -3.95
N THR A 81 12.20 2.72 -3.99
CA THR A 81 12.97 3.97 -3.90
C THR A 81 13.64 4.09 -2.55
N LEU A 82 12.90 3.85 -1.46
CA LEU A 82 13.46 3.86 -0.12
C LEU A 82 14.60 2.84 0.03
N TYR A 83 14.37 1.61 -0.41
CA TYR A 83 15.40 0.56 -0.38
C TYR A 83 16.66 0.96 -1.15
N ARG A 84 16.50 1.52 -2.35
CA ARG A 84 17.65 1.97 -3.18
C ARG A 84 18.39 3.13 -2.54
N LEU A 85 17.69 4.07 -1.92
CA LEU A 85 18.31 5.20 -1.21
C LEU A 85 19.12 4.71 0.01
N LEU A 86 18.55 3.81 0.79
CA LEU A 86 19.25 3.20 1.94
C LEU A 86 20.49 2.41 1.51
N ARG A 87 20.40 1.70 0.36
CA ARG A 87 21.53 0.96 -0.22
C ARG A 87 22.65 1.87 -0.70
N LYS A 88 22.35 3.05 -1.19
CA LYS A 88 23.35 4.07 -1.58
C LYS A 88 24.02 4.73 -0.35
N GLY A 89 23.35 4.73 0.79
CA GLY A 89 23.92 5.18 2.05
C GLY A 89 24.85 4.13 2.68
N SER A 90 25.34 4.43 3.87
CA SER A 90 26.22 3.55 4.65
C SER A 90 25.52 2.32 5.27
N PHE A 91 24.25 2.11 5.00
CA PHE A 91 23.49 0.96 5.49
C PHE A 91 23.87 -0.29 4.67
N GLY A 92 24.41 -1.30 5.31
CA GLY A 92 24.71 -2.57 4.67
C GLY A 92 23.47 -3.23 4.06
N PHE A 93 23.67 -4.30 3.28
CA PHE A 93 22.60 -5.04 2.59
C PHE A 93 21.43 -5.42 3.52
N TRP A 94 21.74 -6.04 4.67
CA TRP A 94 20.76 -6.51 5.63
C TRP A 94 20.03 -5.35 6.32
N GLY A 95 20.75 -4.30 6.71
CA GLY A 95 20.16 -3.13 7.36
C GLY A 95 19.17 -2.41 6.46
N SER A 96 19.53 -2.18 5.21
CA SER A 96 18.65 -1.54 4.22
C SER A 96 17.40 -2.37 3.94
N GLY A 97 17.54 -3.70 3.84
CA GLY A 97 16.42 -4.61 3.59
C GLY A 97 15.44 -4.66 4.74
N ILE A 98 15.93 -4.84 5.97
CA ILE A 98 15.08 -4.90 7.17
C ILE A 98 14.36 -3.58 7.39
N PHE A 99 15.07 -2.44 7.31
CA PHE A 99 14.45 -1.13 7.48
C PHE A 99 13.36 -0.87 6.44
N ALA A 100 13.64 -1.16 5.16
CA ALA A 100 12.66 -0.99 4.09
C ALA A 100 11.44 -1.91 4.28
N ALA A 101 11.63 -3.17 4.70
CA ALA A 101 10.54 -4.09 4.97
C ALA A 101 9.64 -3.62 6.13
N VAL A 102 10.25 -3.21 7.25
CA VAL A 102 9.52 -2.68 8.41
C VAL A 102 8.74 -1.41 8.02
N PHE A 103 9.39 -0.48 7.32
CA PHE A 103 8.72 0.73 6.84
C PHE A 103 7.51 0.40 5.95
N MET A 104 7.66 -0.54 5.02
CA MET A 104 6.59 -0.93 4.11
C MET A 104 5.41 -1.59 4.82
N ILE A 105 5.68 -2.41 5.84
CA ILE A 105 4.63 -3.01 6.67
C ILE A 105 3.88 -1.91 7.43
N LEU A 106 4.59 -0.98 8.08
CA LEU A 106 3.98 0.13 8.80
C LEU A 106 3.17 1.04 7.87
N TYR A 107 3.70 1.34 6.68
CA TYR A 107 3.00 2.12 5.67
C TYR A 107 1.74 1.39 5.18
N GLY A 108 1.81 0.10 4.91
CA GLY A 108 0.64 -0.72 4.57
C GLY A 108 -0.43 -0.70 5.66
N MET A 109 -0.04 -0.79 6.94
CA MET A 109 -0.97 -0.67 8.07
C MET A 109 -1.62 0.72 8.13
N MET A 110 -0.86 1.78 7.93
CA MET A 110 -1.34 3.16 7.91
C MET A 110 -2.38 3.37 6.80
N THR A 111 -2.17 2.76 5.64
CA THR A 111 -3.07 2.88 4.47
C THR A 111 -4.30 1.96 4.52
N GLY A 112 -4.47 1.19 5.60
CA GLY A 112 -5.63 0.32 5.83
C GLY A 112 -5.51 -1.08 5.27
N MET A 113 -4.33 -1.51 4.80
CA MET A 113 -3.98 -2.89 4.41
C MET A 113 -5.01 -3.57 3.46
N GLY A 114 -5.57 -2.82 2.51
CA GLY A 114 -6.43 -3.40 1.48
C GLY A 114 -5.72 -4.49 0.66
N TYR A 115 -6.46 -5.33 -0.08
CA TYR A 115 -5.89 -6.46 -0.85
C TYR A 115 -4.74 -6.05 -1.77
N SER A 116 -4.86 -4.91 -2.46
CA SER A 116 -3.80 -4.39 -3.32
C SER A 116 -2.55 -3.99 -2.54
N SER A 117 -2.72 -3.33 -1.38
CA SER A 117 -1.63 -2.92 -0.50
C SER A 117 -0.96 -4.12 0.14
N PHE A 118 -1.73 -5.07 0.66
CA PHE A 118 -1.20 -6.30 1.26
C PHE A 118 -0.37 -7.08 0.26
N ARG A 119 -0.87 -7.23 -0.99
CA ARG A 119 -0.13 -7.91 -2.04
C ARG A 119 1.20 -7.21 -2.34
N ALA A 120 1.19 -5.88 -2.54
CA ALA A 120 2.39 -5.14 -2.88
C ALA A 120 3.46 -5.22 -1.77
N VAL A 121 3.06 -5.10 -0.50
CA VAL A 121 3.95 -5.26 0.65
C VAL A 121 4.50 -6.68 0.73
N SER A 122 3.65 -7.71 0.57
CA SER A 122 4.08 -9.11 0.61
C SER A 122 5.06 -9.45 -0.51
N MET A 123 4.76 -9.02 -1.75
CA MET A 123 5.66 -9.23 -2.90
C MET A 123 7.00 -8.50 -2.70
N PHE A 124 6.97 -7.30 -2.12
CA PHE A 124 8.18 -6.56 -1.78
C PHE A 124 9.03 -7.28 -0.73
N CYS A 125 8.40 -7.82 0.32
CA CYS A 125 9.10 -8.64 1.32
C CYS A 125 9.71 -9.91 0.69
N ILE A 126 8.98 -10.60 -0.19
CA ILE A 126 9.49 -11.78 -0.91
C ILE A 126 10.67 -11.42 -1.80
N LEU A 127 10.62 -10.26 -2.48
CA LEU A 127 11.73 -9.74 -3.26
C LEU A 127 13.00 -9.57 -2.40
N LEU A 128 12.86 -8.93 -1.24
CA LEU A 128 13.97 -8.70 -0.31
C LEU A 128 14.53 -10.04 0.22
N LEU A 129 13.64 -10.96 0.59
CA LEU A 129 14.03 -12.30 1.03
C LEU A 129 14.76 -13.08 -0.08
N GLY A 130 14.25 -13.05 -1.31
CA GLY A 130 14.90 -13.66 -2.47
C GLY A 130 16.32 -13.13 -2.69
N GLN A 131 16.48 -11.80 -2.61
CA GLN A 131 17.81 -11.18 -2.71
C GLN A 131 18.72 -11.57 -1.54
N ALA A 132 18.18 -11.71 -0.34
CA ALA A 132 18.95 -12.10 0.86
C ALA A 132 19.45 -13.55 0.77
N VAL A 133 18.70 -14.44 0.14
CA VAL A 133 19.04 -15.86 -0.09
C VAL A 133 19.89 -16.02 -1.36
N GLY A 134 20.11 -14.95 -2.14
CA GLY A 134 20.87 -15.01 -3.41
C GLY A 134 20.10 -15.69 -4.54
N ARG A 135 18.77 -15.78 -4.46
CA ARG A 135 17.91 -16.33 -5.51
C ARG A 135 17.31 -15.22 -6.37
N SER A 136 17.11 -15.53 -7.64
CA SER A 136 16.37 -14.65 -8.55
C SER A 136 14.91 -14.51 -8.09
N TYR A 137 14.41 -13.28 -8.06
CA TYR A 137 13.02 -13.00 -7.79
C TYR A 137 12.16 -13.33 -9.01
N ASP A 138 11.19 -14.22 -8.83
CA ASP A 138 10.17 -14.51 -9.82
C ASP A 138 8.84 -13.86 -9.38
N SER A 139 8.40 -12.89 -10.17
CA SER A 139 7.19 -12.12 -9.91
C SER A 139 5.93 -12.98 -9.91
N LEU A 140 5.84 -13.99 -10.79
CA LEU A 140 4.67 -14.85 -10.88
C LEU A 140 4.56 -15.78 -9.67
N ASN A 141 5.67 -16.37 -9.24
CA ASN A 141 5.69 -17.21 -8.05
C ASN A 141 5.39 -16.40 -6.78
N ALA A 142 5.93 -15.20 -6.67
CA ALA A 142 5.65 -14.30 -5.54
C ALA A 142 4.17 -13.87 -5.52
N MET A 143 3.58 -13.61 -6.69
CA MET A 143 2.17 -13.29 -6.83
C MET A 143 1.29 -14.48 -6.44
N GLY A 144 1.58 -15.67 -6.95
CA GLY A 144 0.85 -16.89 -6.63
C GLY A 144 0.87 -17.19 -5.13
N PHE A 145 2.04 -17.09 -4.49
CA PHE A 145 2.20 -17.27 -3.05
C PHE A 145 1.39 -16.24 -2.25
N THR A 146 1.44 -14.97 -2.66
CA THR A 146 0.69 -13.91 -1.98
C THR A 146 -0.81 -14.07 -2.16
N ALA A 147 -1.27 -14.49 -3.35
CA ALA A 147 -2.68 -14.80 -3.61
C ALA A 147 -3.17 -15.95 -2.72
N LEU A 148 -2.37 -17.00 -2.56
CA LEU A 148 -2.69 -18.09 -1.63
C LEU A 148 -2.81 -17.61 -0.19
N LEU A 149 -1.92 -16.73 0.28
CA LEU A 149 -2.00 -16.15 1.63
C LEU A 149 -3.27 -15.32 1.84
N ILE A 150 -3.69 -14.55 0.83
CA ILE A 150 -4.94 -13.77 0.89
C ILE A 150 -6.14 -14.70 0.96
N LEU A 151 -6.20 -15.69 0.08
CA LEU A 151 -7.31 -16.63 0.00
C LEU A 151 -7.39 -17.54 1.24
N TRP A 152 -6.27 -17.88 1.86
CA TRP A 152 -6.23 -18.61 3.12
C TRP A 152 -6.91 -17.84 4.26
N LYS A 153 -6.71 -16.52 4.33
CA LYS A 153 -7.34 -15.67 5.35
C LYS A 153 -8.78 -15.30 5.02
N GLN A 154 -9.07 -15.04 3.75
CA GLN A 154 -10.37 -14.60 3.27
C GLN A 154 -10.69 -15.21 1.90
N PRO A 155 -11.33 -16.38 1.84
CA PRO A 155 -11.68 -17.03 0.58
C PRO A 155 -12.63 -16.19 -0.30
N PHE A 156 -13.43 -15.33 0.31
CA PHE A 156 -14.33 -14.41 -0.41
C PHE A 156 -13.60 -13.28 -1.16
N ALA A 157 -12.31 -13.07 -0.90
CA ALA A 157 -11.49 -12.11 -1.66
C ALA A 157 -11.47 -12.43 -3.16
N LEU A 158 -11.74 -13.67 -3.56
CA LEU A 158 -11.83 -14.08 -4.96
C LEU A 158 -12.92 -13.29 -5.73
N TYR A 159 -13.97 -12.87 -5.07
CA TYR A 159 -15.08 -12.10 -5.65
C TYR A 159 -14.83 -10.58 -5.64
N ASP A 160 -13.74 -10.11 -5.02
CA ASP A 160 -13.37 -8.71 -4.99
C ASP A 160 -12.74 -8.28 -6.32
N ALA A 161 -13.36 -7.28 -6.96
CA ALA A 161 -12.89 -6.78 -8.26
C ALA A 161 -11.47 -6.19 -8.17
N GLY A 162 -11.09 -5.60 -7.04
CA GLY A 162 -9.74 -5.07 -6.81
C GLY A 162 -8.71 -6.19 -6.74
N PHE A 163 -9.06 -7.32 -6.14
CA PHE A 163 -8.21 -8.50 -6.10
C PHE A 163 -8.03 -9.10 -7.50
N GLN A 164 -9.11 -9.25 -8.28
CA GLN A 164 -9.06 -9.80 -9.64
C GLN A 164 -8.25 -8.92 -10.59
N LEU A 165 -8.54 -7.61 -10.64
CA LEU A 165 -7.78 -6.65 -11.47
C LEU A 165 -6.29 -6.65 -11.11
N SER A 166 -6.00 -6.81 -9.86
CA SER A 166 -4.67 -6.87 -9.32
C SER A 166 -3.88 -8.08 -9.81
N LEU A 167 -4.52 -9.23 -10.03
CA LEU A 167 -3.90 -10.44 -10.59
C LEU A 167 -3.69 -10.31 -12.10
N ILE A 168 -4.66 -9.76 -12.82
CA ILE A 168 -4.64 -9.59 -14.28
C ILE A 168 -3.49 -8.64 -14.69
N HIS A 169 -3.33 -7.53 -14.00
CA HIS A 169 -2.34 -6.50 -14.35
C HIS A 169 -0.88 -6.96 -14.27
N ILE A 170 -0.60 -8.01 -13.52
CA ILE A 170 0.76 -8.57 -13.41
C ILE A 170 1.00 -9.71 -14.39
N SER A 171 -0.06 -10.42 -14.80
CA SER A 171 0.04 -11.51 -15.77
C SER A 171 0.17 -11.04 -17.23
N GLU A 172 -0.23 -9.80 -17.54
CA GLU A 172 -0.19 -9.25 -18.90
C GLU A 172 1.19 -8.84 -19.44
N PRO A 173 2.18 -8.39 -18.67
CA PRO A 173 3.46 -7.93 -19.25
C PRO A 173 4.34 -9.01 -19.86
N THR A 174 3.98 -10.27 -19.77
CA THR A 174 4.78 -11.38 -20.30
C THR A 174 4.54 -11.67 -21.78
N ARG A 175 3.74 -10.86 -22.47
CA ARG A 175 3.47 -11.02 -23.89
C ARG A 175 4.25 -9.99 -24.71
N ARG A 176 5.59 -10.06 -24.63
CA ARG A 176 6.49 -9.49 -25.65
C ARG A 176 7.49 -10.54 -26.08
#